data_0b154b83815e72c1bc486f686377f0cc
#
_entry.id   0b154b83815e72c1bc486f686377f0cc
#
_cell.length_a   1.000
_cell.length_b   1.000
_cell.length_c   1.000
_cell.angle_alpha   90.00
_cell.angle_beta   90.00
_cell.angle_gamma   90.00
#
_symmetry.space_group_name_H-M   'P 1'
#
loop_
_entity.id
_entity.type
_entity.pdbx_description
1 polymer ?
#
loop_
_entity_poly.entity_id
_entity_poly.type
_entity_poly.pdbx_seq_one_letter_code
_entity_poly.pdbx_strand_id
1 'polypeptide(L)'
;MGQYFSNEDLKSNIQKYNVDILGHRYSFFTDNGVFSKEKLDFGTRVLLENIPLESIKGKVLDVGCGYGVIDIILGKIVDANFLGVDVNRRALHLAEMNKKENKLTNVNFIESSCYENVDGKFNVIITNPPIRAGKKIVYEIVMGAKDYLEEDGVLYIVVRKEQGAKSMIRDLEEIYKVEVLNKIKGFFVIKCELDWLIAQSMLII
;
A
#
# COMPACT_ATOMS: atom_id res chain seq x y z
N MET A 1 12.88 17.66 -5.12
CA MET A 1 11.75 16.73 -5.33
C MET A 1 12.25 15.54 -6.12
N GLY A 2 12.03 14.34 -5.63
CA GLY A 2 12.67 13.15 -6.20
C GLY A 2 12.05 12.72 -7.52
N GLN A 3 12.86 12.11 -8.37
CA GLN A 3 12.55 11.60 -9.71
C GLN A 3 11.33 10.64 -9.82
N TYR A 4 10.68 10.29 -8.71
CA TYR A 4 9.54 9.37 -8.68
C TYR A 4 8.18 10.06 -8.79
N PHE A 5 8.12 11.39 -8.63
CA PHE A 5 6.86 12.15 -8.61
C PHE A 5 6.58 12.96 -9.88
N SER A 6 7.61 13.19 -10.73
CA SER A 6 7.47 13.86 -12.03
C SER A 6 8.39 13.20 -13.04
N ASN A 7 7.87 12.28 -13.84
CA ASN A 7 8.63 11.45 -14.77
C ASN A 7 8.48 11.89 -16.23
N GLU A 8 8.04 13.12 -16.47
CA GLU A 8 7.73 13.61 -17.83
C GLU A 8 8.94 13.57 -18.79
N ASP A 9 10.16 13.76 -18.25
CA ASP A 9 11.39 13.79 -19.04
C ASP A 9 12.13 12.45 -19.16
N LEU A 10 11.70 11.39 -18.44
CA LEU A 10 12.38 10.10 -18.50
C LEU A 10 11.95 9.29 -19.71
N LYS A 11 12.93 8.92 -20.58
CA LYS A 11 12.68 8.01 -21.69
C LYS A 11 12.10 6.69 -21.18
N SER A 12 10.96 6.29 -21.74
CA SER A 12 10.33 5.01 -21.41
C SER A 12 11.19 3.84 -21.89
N ASN A 13 11.27 2.80 -21.06
CA ASN A 13 11.89 1.52 -21.36
C ASN A 13 11.10 0.43 -20.63
N ILE A 14 9.91 0.13 -21.15
CA ILE A 14 9.03 -0.88 -20.55
C ILE A 14 9.73 -2.23 -20.59
N GLN A 15 9.80 -2.85 -19.42
CA GLN A 15 10.32 -4.20 -19.21
C GLN A 15 9.26 -5.07 -18.58
N LYS A 16 9.44 -6.38 -18.67
CA LYS A 16 8.54 -7.36 -18.04
C LYS A 16 9.35 -8.31 -17.17
N TYR A 17 8.87 -8.56 -15.96
CA TYR A 17 9.40 -9.62 -15.11
C TYR A 17 8.29 -10.53 -14.61
N ASN A 18 8.67 -11.75 -14.22
CA ASN A 18 7.78 -12.70 -13.59
C ASN A 18 8.17 -12.90 -12.13
N VAL A 19 7.16 -13.16 -11.29
CA VAL A 19 7.38 -13.47 -9.87
C VAL A 19 6.44 -14.59 -9.43
N ASP A 20 6.99 -15.50 -8.63
CA ASP A 20 6.23 -16.53 -7.92
C ASP A 20 6.10 -16.08 -6.46
N ILE A 21 4.86 -15.95 -6.00
CA ILE A 21 4.53 -15.53 -4.63
C ILE A 21 3.16 -16.08 -4.25
N LEU A 22 2.98 -16.46 -2.98
CA LEU A 22 1.72 -16.97 -2.43
C LEU A 22 1.12 -18.11 -3.28
N GLY A 23 1.99 -18.99 -3.82
CA GLY A 23 1.58 -20.15 -4.62
C GLY A 23 1.15 -19.85 -6.07
N HIS A 24 1.25 -18.60 -6.51
CA HIS A 24 0.84 -18.18 -7.85
C HIS A 24 1.95 -17.49 -8.61
N ARG A 25 1.88 -17.58 -9.95
CA ARG A 25 2.79 -16.84 -10.85
C ARG A 25 2.10 -15.61 -11.40
N TYR A 26 2.85 -14.50 -11.39
CA TYR A 26 2.42 -13.18 -11.88
C TYR A 26 3.41 -12.64 -12.88
N SER A 27 2.91 -11.81 -13.80
CA SER A 27 3.73 -11.05 -14.75
C SER A 27 3.49 -9.56 -14.55
N PHE A 28 4.56 -8.79 -14.45
CA PHE A 28 4.48 -7.34 -14.26
C PHE A 28 5.28 -6.60 -15.32
N PHE A 29 4.65 -5.59 -15.92
CA PHE A 29 5.32 -4.56 -16.70
C PHE A 29 5.80 -3.46 -15.76
N THR A 30 6.99 -2.97 -16.02
CA THR A 30 7.62 -1.88 -15.30
C THR A 30 8.31 -0.93 -16.27
N ASP A 31 8.73 0.26 -15.80
CA ASP A 31 9.40 1.25 -16.65
C ASP A 31 10.43 2.05 -15.83
N ASN A 32 11.20 2.87 -16.51
CA ASN A 32 12.01 3.89 -15.87
C ASN A 32 11.10 4.87 -15.08
N GLY A 33 11.58 5.31 -13.91
CA GLY A 33 10.84 6.24 -13.07
C GLY A 33 9.75 5.64 -12.18
N VAL A 34 9.63 4.30 -12.13
CA VAL A 34 8.79 3.62 -11.14
C VAL A 34 9.63 2.92 -10.08
N PHE A 35 9.03 2.71 -8.92
CA PHE A 35 9.68 2.02 -7.81
C PHE A 35 9.90 0.54 -8.14
N SER A 36 11.08 -0.01 -7.77
CA SER A 36 11.41 -1.45 -7.89
C SER A 36 11.19 -2.07 -9.29
N LYS A 37 11.75 -1.41 -10.32
CA LYS A 37 11.51 -1.75 -11.73
C LYS A 37 12.01 -3.12 -12.19
N GLU A 38 12.91 -3.78 -11.47
CA GLU A 38 13.58 -5.02 -11.93
C GLU A 38 13.00 -6.30 -11.28
N LYS A 39 12.35 -6.16 -10.15
CA LYS A 39 11.82 -7.28 -9.36
C LYS A 39 10.82 -6.80 -8.32
N LEU A 40 10.07 -7.73 -7.75
CA LEU A 40 9.25 -7.46 -6.57
C LEU A 40 10.10 -6.90 -5.42
N ASP A 41 9.72 -5.72 -4.93
CA ASP A 41 10.37 -5.12 -3.75
C ASP A 41 10.32 -6.06 -2.55
N PHE A 42 11.41 -6.10 -1.79
CA PHE A 42 11.51 -7.02 -0.66
C PHE A 42 10.54 -6.65 0.48
N GLY A 43 10.33 -5.35 0.75
CA GLY A 43 9.36 -4.88 1.73
C GLY A 43 7.93 -5.28 1.35
N THR A 44 7.56 -5.08 0.08
CA THR A 44 6.27 -5.52 -0.46
C THR A 44 6.10 -7.04 -0.35
N ARG A 45 7.14 -7.82 -0.66
CA ARG A 45 7.11 -9.28 -0.48
C ARG A 45 6.87 -9.66 0.99
N VAL A 46 7.63 -9.03 1.91
CA VAL A 46 7.48 -9.29 3.35
C VAL A 46 6.07 -8.94 3.83
N LEU A 47 5.50 -7.84 3.35
CA LEU A 47 4.11 -7.47 3.67
C LEU A 47 3.15 -8.57 3.22
N LEU A 48 3.15 -8.91 1.93
CA LEU A 48 2.23 -9.87 1.33
C LEU A 48 2.32 -11.28 1.94
N GLU A 49 3.52 -11.72 2.31
CA GLU A 49 3.74 -13.05 2.91
C GLU A 49 3.38 -13.11 4.42
N ASN A 50 3.06 -11.97 5.06
CA ASN A 50 2.85 -11.91 6.51
C ASN A 50 1.54 -11.23 6.94
N ILE A 51 0.73 -10.70 6.02
CA ILE A 51 -0.62 -10.27 6.33
C ILE A 51 -1.56 -11.49 6.34
N PRO A 52 -2.54 -11.56 7.28
CA PRO A 52 -3.52 -12.64 7.29
C PRO A 52 -4.48 -12.48 6.10
N LEU A 53 -4.40 -13.36 5.11
CA LEU A 53 -5.18 -13.26 3.86
C LEU A 53 -6.69 -13.32 4.13
N GLU A 54 -7.12 -14.04 5.15
CA GLU A 54 -8.52 -14.13 5.59
C GLU A 54 -9.09 -12.81 6.10
N SER A 55 -8.24 -11.86 6.47
CA SER A 55 -8.66 -10.51 6.88
C SER A 55 -8.87 -9.56 5.69
N ILE A 56 -8.37 -9.92 4.51
CA ILE A 56 -8.46 -9.09 3.30
C ILE A 56 -9.80 -9.36 2.62
N LYS A 57 -10.77 -8.53 2.87
CA LYS A 57 -12.16 -8.67 2.38
C LYS A 57 -12.81 -7.33 2.10
N GLY A 58 -13.93 -7.35 1.38
CA GLY A 58 -14.72 -6.16 1.10
C GLY A 58 -14.01 -5.15 0.20
N LYS A 59 -13.92 -3.91 0.64
CA LYS A 59 -13.21 -2.84 -0.07
C LYS A 59 -11.81 -2.66 0.49
N VAL A 60 -10.82 -2.72 -0.37
CA VAL A 60 -9.39 -2.59 -0.03
C VAL A 60 -8.81 -1.37 -0.73
N LEU A 61 -8.08 -0.54 -0.01
CA LEU A 61 -7.35 0.62 -0.54
C LEU A 61 -5.84 0.38 -0.41
N ASP A 62 -5.11 0.48 -1.52
CA ASP A 62 -3.63 0.52 -1.53
C ASP A 62 -3.15 1.96 -1.75
N VAL A 63 -2.57 2.58 -0.73
CA VAL A 63 -2.09 3.96 -0.80
C VAL A 63 -0.61 3.98 -1.17
N GLY A 64 -0.29 4.55 -2.33
CA GLY A 64 1.03 4.49 -2.95
C GLY A 64 1.22 3.17 -3.71
N CYS A 65 0.21 2.76 -4.49
CA CYS A 65 0.15 1.45 -5.15
C CYS A 65 1.24 1.23 -6.21
N GLY A 66 1.90 2.29 -6.68
CA GLY A 66 2.88 2.20 -7.74
C GLY A 66 2.28 1.58 -9.02
N TYR A 67 2.92 0.54 -9.54
CA TYR A 67 2.41 -0.19 -10.71
C TYR A 67 1.49 -1.37 -10.35
N GLY A 68 0.84 -1.32 -9.16
CA GLY A 68 -0.27 -2.18 -8.77
C GLY A 68 0.12 -3.56 -8.23
N VAL A 69 1.32 -3.72 -7.64
CA VAL A 69 1.82 -5.04 -7.24
C VAL A 69 0.97 -5.67 -6.14
N ILE A 70 0.66 -4.93 -5.09
CA ILE A 70 -0.14 -5.42 -3.96
C ILE A 70 -1.55 -5.77 -4.42
N ASP A 71 -2.19 -4.82 -5.12
CA ASP A 71 -3.56 -4.97 -5.63
C ASP A 71 -3.72 -6.20 -6.52
N ILE A 72 -2.77 -6.42 -7.44
CA ILE A 72 -2.83 -7.50 -8.41
C ILE A 72 -2.56 -8.86 -7.76
N ILE A 73 -1.60 -8.93 -6.84
CA ILE A 73 -1.28 -10.18 -6.16
C ILE A 73 -2.47 -10.59 -5.27
N LEU A 74 -2.95 -9.69 -4.43
CA LEU A 74 -4.07 -9.98 -3.54
C LEU A 74 -5.38 -10.13 -4.31
N GLY A 75 -5.67 -9.27 -5.27
CA GLY A 75 -6.89 -9.33 -6.07
C GLY A 75 -7.09 -10.63 -6.85
N LYS A 76 -6.03 -11.42 -7.05
CA LYS A 76 -6.11 -12.76 -7.67
C LYS A 76 -6.47 -13.86 -6.69
N ILE A 77 -6.19 -13.69 -5.39
CA ILE A 77 -6.24 -14.77 -4.41
C ILE A 77 -7.28 -14.56 -3.31
N VAL A 78 -7.82 -13.35 -3.16
CA VAL A 78 -8.86 -13.05 -2.16
C VAL A 78 -10.10 -12.49 -2.84
N ASP A 79 -11.27 -12.72 -2.22
CA ASP A 79 -12.56 -12.16 -2.67
C ASP A 79 -12.76 -10.75 -2.09
N ALA A 80 -12.16 -9.76 -2.76
CA ALA A 80 -12.23 -8.35 -2.36
C ALA A 80 -12.15 -7.44 -3.59
N ASN A 81 -12.58 -6.18 -3.44
CA ASN A 81 -12.46 -5.13 -4.46
C ASN A 81 -11.37 -4.15 -4.08
N PHE A 82 -10.44 -3.93 -4.98
CA PHE A 82 -9.25 -3.11 -4.74
C PHE A 82 -9.34 -1.76 -5.44
N LEU A 83 -8.92 -0.72 -4.73
CA LEU A 83 -8.63 0.59 -5.26
C LEU A 83 -7.17 0.93 -4.94
N GLY A 84 -6.31 0.99 -5.95
CA GLY A 84 -4.95 1.47 -5.82
C GLY A 84 -4.86 2.96 -6.15
N VAL A 85 -4.15 3.72 -5.34
CA VAL A 85 -3.93 5.15 -5.58
C VAL A 85 -2.46 5.51 -5.58
N ASP A 86 -2.04 6.36 -6.53
CA ASP A 86 -0.67 6.88 -6.62
C ASP A 86 -0.69 8.26 -7.30
N VAL A 87 0.33 9.07 -7.07
CA VAL A 87 0.53 10.36 -7.77
C VAL A 87 1.25 10.19 -9.11
N ASN A 88 1.90 9.06 -9.33
CA ASN A 88 2.72 8.80 -10.49
C ASN A 88 1.89 8.21 -11.64
N ARG A 89 1.48 9.05 -12.59
CA ARG A 89 0.68 8.65 -13.77
C ARG A 89 1.31 7.53 -14.58
N ARG A 90 2.65 7.50 -14.69
CA ARG A 90 3.37 6.42 -15.40
C ARG A 90 3.20 5.08 -14.65
N ALA A 91 3.29 5.10 -13.32
CA ALA A 91 3.06 3.92 -12.51
C ALA A 91 1.61 3.44 -12.64
N LEU A 92 0.63 4.33 -12.61
CA LEU A 92 -0.79 3.99 -12.80
C LEU A 92 -1.08 3.43 -14.19
N HIS A 93 -0.45 3.97 -15.24
CA HIS A 93 -0.54 3.40 -16.58
C HIS A 93 -0.04 1.93 -16.62
N LEU A 94 1.10 1.67 -15.98
CA LEU A 94 1.62 0.31 -15.83
C LEU A 94 0.72 -0.57 -14.97
N ALA A 95 0.11 -0.03 -13.92
CA ALA A 95 -0.84 -0.75 -13.07
C ALA A 95 -2.04 -1.26 -13.89
N GLU A 96 -2.60 -0.43 -14.77
CA GLU A 96 -3.67 -0.84 -15.69
C GLU A 96 -3.20 -1.90 -16.72
N MET A 97 -1.97 -1.80 -17.21
CA MET A 97 -1.40 -2.86 -18.07
C MET A 97 -1.25 -4.17 -17.29
N ASN A 98 -0.77 -4.11 -16.05
CA ASN A 98 -0.56 -5.26 -15.19
C ASN A 98 -1.87 -5.92 -14.77
N LYS A 99 -2.92 -5.14 -14.49
CA LYS A 99 -4.28 -5.63 -14.27
C LYS A 99 -4.76 -6.47 -15.45
N LYS A 100 -4.63 -5.95 -16.69
CA LYS A 100 -5.01 -6.66 -17.92
C LYS A 100 -4.19 -7.92 -18.14
N GLU A 101 -2.87 -7.85 -17.96
CA GLU A 101 -1.95 -8.99 -18.11
C GLU A 101 -2.33 -10.14 -17.15
N ASN A 102 -2.70 -9.83 -15.92
CA ASN A 102 -3.11 -10.80 -14.91
C ASN A 102 -4.62 -11.13 -14.92
N LYS A 103 -5.40 -10.55 -15.88
CA LYS A 103 -6.81 -10.81 -16.13
C LYS A 103 -7.73 -10.54 -14.93
N LEU A 104 -7.50 -9.42 -14.24
CA LEU A 104 -8.29 -9.01 -13.08
C LEU A 104 -9.39 -8.01 -13.47
N THR A 105 -10.54 -8.10 -12.80
CA THR A 105 -11.68 -7.19 -12.97
C THR A 105 -12.07 -6.47 -11.67
N ASN A 106 -11.59 -6.97 -10.55
CA ASN A 106 -11.88 -6.48 -9.19
C ASN A 106 -10.85 -5.47 -8.66
N VAL A 107 -10.00 -4.93 -9.53
CA VAL A 107 -8.96 -3.94 -9.21
C VAL A 107 -9.18 -2.68 -10.04
N ASN A 108 -9.09 -1.51 -9.43
CA ASN A 108 -9.13 -0.21 -10.10
C ASN A 108 -8.00 0.68 -9.61
N PHE A 109 -7.60 1.64 -10.44
CA PHE A 109 -6.53 2.57 -10.12
C PHE A 109 -6.95 4.01 -10.41
N ILE A 110 -6.61 4.95 -9.51
CA ILE A 110 -6.85 6.39 -9.72
C ILE A 110 -5.62 7.21 -9.30
N GLU A 111 -5.49 8.38 -9.90
CA GLU A 111 -4.50 9.37 -9.47
C GLU A 111 -4.96 10.06 -8.20
N SER A 112 -4.15 10.00 -7.15
CA SER A 112 -4.42 10.70 -5.88
C SER A 112 -3.13 10.98 -5.13
N SER A 113 -3.04 12.15 -4.52
CA SER A 113 -2.04 12.44 -3.50
C SER A 113 -2.61 11.99 -2.15
N CYS A 114 -2.01 10.93 -1.57
CA CYS A 114 -2.60 10.28 -0.40
C CYS A 114 -4.10 9.98 -0.61
N TYR A 115 -4.97 10.67 0.08
CA TYR A 115 -6.43 10.45 0.06
C TYR A 115 -7.22 11.53 -0.69
N GLU A 116 -6.57 12.48 -1.36
CA GLU A 116 -7.20 13.67 -1.95
C GLU A 116 -8.39 13.35 -2.88
N ASN A 117 -8.29 12.26 -3.66
CA ASN A 117 -9.32 11.82 -4.60
C ASN A 117 -9.97 10.48 -4.18
N VAL A 118 -9.87 10.12 -2.89
CA VAL A 118 -10.43 8.89 -2.35
C VAL A 118 -11.77 9.16 -1.70
N ASP A 119 -12.80 8.46 -2.15
CA ASP A 119 -14.15 8.54 -1.60
C ASP A 119 -14.54 7.27 -0.83
N GLY A 120 -15.28 7.45 0.27
CA GLY A 120 -15.87 6.37 1.04
C GLY A 120 -14.95 5.77 2.08
N LYS A 121 -15.35 4.59 2.58
CA LYS A 121 -14.66 3.84 3.62
C LYS A 121 -14.22 2.48 3.10
N PHE A 122 -13.18 1.92 3.74
CA PHE A 122 -12.53 0.67 3.35
C PHE A 122 -12.43 -0.28 4.54
N ASN A 123 -12.64 -1.56 4.27
CA ASN A 123 -12.45 -2.60 5.28
C ASN A 123 -10.96 -2.83 5.57
N VAL A 124 -10.13 -2.62 4.55
CA VAL A 124 -8.68 -2.76 4.67
C VAL A 124 -7.99 -1.62 3.94
N ILE A 125 -7.00 -1.03 4.58
CA ILE A 125 -6.03 -0.12 3.93
C ILE A 125 -4.67 -0.81 4.00
N ILE A 126 -3.93 -0.81 2.90
CA ILE A 126 -2.60 -1.42 2.80
C ILE A 126 -1.63 -0.37 2.28
N THR A 127 -0.41 -0.34 2.77
CA THR A 127 0.62 0.53 2.21
C THR A 127 2.03 0.00 2.43
N ASN A 128 2.86 0.11 1.40
CA ASN A 128 4.31 0.17 1.51
C ASN A 128 4.70 1.65 1.27
N PRO A 129 4.70 2.50 2.30
CA PRO A 129 4.67 3.93 2.12
C PRO A 129 5.93 4.47 1.43
N PRO A 130 5.81 5.55 0.61
CA PRO A 130 6.92 6.14 -0.13
C PRO A 130 7.86 6.93 0.79
N ILE A 131 8.75 6.26 1.49
CA ILE A 131 9.66 6.89 2.49
C ILE A 131 10.48 8.05 1.89
N ARG A 132 10.83 7.96 0.60
CA ARG A 132 11.58 9.01 -0.10
C ARG A 132 10.78 10.29 -0.31
N ALA A 133 9.46 10.24 -0.19
CA ALA A 133 8.58 11.42 -0.22
C ALA A 133 8.70 12.28 1.04
N GLY A 134 9.33 11.75 2.08
CA GLY A 134 9.56 12.42 3.36
C GLY A 134 8.52 12.07 4.43
N LYS A 135 8.90 12.34 5.68
CA LYS A 135 8.11 11.97 6.86
C LYS A 135 6.66 12.51 6.80
N LYS A 136 6.47 13.74 6.32
CA LYS A 136 5.14 14.37 6.23
C LYS A 136 4.16 13.52 5.42
N ILE A 137 4.53 13.11 4.21
CA ILE A 137 3.68 12.30 3.33
C ILE A 137 3.42 10.92 3.93
N VAL A 138 4.47 10.27 4.47
CA VAL A 138 4.31 8.96 5.13
C VAL A 138 3.31 9.04 6.28
N TYR A 139 3.40 10.08 7.12
CA TYR A 139 2.49 10.26 8.27
C TYR A 139 1.08 10.67 7.82
N GLU A 140 0.95 11.45 6.74
CA GLU A 140 -0.35 11.73 6.13
C GLU A 140 -1.05 10.44 5.69
N ILE A 141 -0.30 9.49 5.12
CA ILE A 141 -0.84 8.17 4.74
C ILE A 141 -1.25 7.38 5.99
N VAL A 142 -0.35 7.15 6.94
CA VAL A 142 -0.61 6.18 8.01
C VAL A 142 -1.52 6.73 9.11
N MET A 143 -1.46 8.02 9.41
CA MET A 143 -2.33 8.65 10.41
C MET A 143 -3.69 9.04 9.82
N GLY A 144 -3.73 9.41 8.53
CA GLY A 144 -4.97 9.74 7.82
C GLY A 144 -5.86 8.54 7.52
N ALA A 145 -5.31 7.32 7.54
CA ALA A 145 -6.07 6.10 7.26
C ALA A 145 -7.30 5.92 8.17
N LYS A 146 -7.27 6.43 9.41
CA LYS A 146 -8.40 6.41 10.35
C LYS A 146 -9.68 7.02 9.78
N ASP A 147 -9.53 8.05 8.92
CA ASP A 147 -10.66 8.78 8.35
C ASP A 147 -11.30 8.02 7.16
N TYR A 148 -10.63 6.96 6.67
CA TYR A 148 -11.04 6.14 5.52
C TYR A 148 -11.26 4.67 5.88
N LEU A 149 -11.04 4.25 7.12
CA LEU A 149 -11.36 2.90 7.59
C LEU A 149 -12.83 2.80 8.01
N GLU A 150 -13.45 1.64 7.70
CA GLU A 150 -14.68 1.21 8.35
C GLU A 150 -14.46 1.01 9.86
N GLU A 151 -15.52 0.88 10.63
CA GLU A 151 -15.44 0.72 12.11
C GLU A 151 -14.57 -0.46 12.54
N ASP A 152 -14.64 -1.57 11.84
CA ASP A 152 -13.84 -2.79 12.04
C ASP A 152 -12.67 -2.90 11.05
N GLY A 153 -12.34 -1.78 10.40
CA GLY A 153 -11.32 -1.71 9.38
C GLY A 153 -9.90 -1.83 9.93
N VAL A 154 -9.00 -2.30 9.08
CA VAL A 154 -7.61 -2.59 9.44
C VAL A 154 -6.66 -1.90 8.48
N LEU A 155 -5.60 -1.27 9.02
CA LEU A 155 -4.48 -0.74 8.26
C LEU A 155 -3.27 -1.69 8.37
N TYR A 156 -2.72 -2.11 7.24
CA TYR A 156 -1.47 -2.86 7.15
C TYR A 156 -0.35 -2.00 6.57
N ILE A 157 0.80 -2.01 7.24
CA ILE A 157 1.96 -1.20 6.87
C ILE A 157 3.20 -2.09 6.85
N VAL A 158 4.08 -1.87 5.88
CA VAL A 158 5.47 -2.35 5.97
C VAL A 158 6.43 -1.18 6.02
N VAL A 159 7.36 -1.22 6.96
CA VAL A 159 8.38 -0.17 7.15
C VAL A 159 9.69 -0.77 7.67
N ARG A 160 10.83 -0.24 7.23
CA ARG A 160 12.14 -0.67 7.75
C ARG A 160 12.47 -0.01 9.08
N LYS A 161 13.24 -0.73 9.90
CA LYS A 161 13.78 -0.22 11.18
C LYS A 161 14.49 1.12 11.00
N GLU A 162 15.37 1.21 10.00
CA GLU A 162 16.17 2.39 9.69
C GLU A 162 15.33 3.56 9.16
N GLN A 163 14.11 3.30 8.75
CA GLN A 163 13.14 4.30 8.29
C GLN A 163 12.22 4.81 9.42
N GLY A 164 12.55 4.46 10.67
CA GLY A 164 11.83 4.95 11.84
C GLY A 164 10.66 4.08 12.30
N ALA A 165 10.66 2.76 12.00
CA ALA A 165 9.57 1.85 12.39
C ALA A 165 9.18 1.96 13.87
N LYS A 166 10.15 2.06 14.78
CA LYS A 166 9.88 2.14 16.22
C LYS A 166 9.18 3.43 16.63
N SER A 167 9.57 4.57 16.06
CA SER A 167 8.90 5.86 16.33
C SER A 167 7.51 5.87 15.69
N MET A 168 7.35 5.33 14.49
CA MET A 168 6.05 5.21 13.83
C MET A 168 5.08 4.35 14.65
N ILE A 169 5.52 3.20 15.19
CA ILE A 169 4.67 2.36 16.05
C ILE A 169 4.17 3.16 17.24
N ARG A 170 5.06 3.80 18.00
CA ARG A 170 4.67 4.64 19.15
C ARG A 170 3.67 5.74 18.77
N ASP A 171 3.91 6.42 17.64
CA ASP A 171 3.05 7.50 17.20
C ASP A 171 1.68 6.96 16.72
N LEU A 172 1.62 5.75 16.12
CA LEU A 172 0.39 5.07 15.74
C LEU A 172 -0.42 4.56 16.95
N GLU A 173 0.23 4.16 18.04
CA GLU A 173 -0.42 3.74 19.29
C GLU A 173 -1.28 4.84 19.94
N GLU A 174 -1.11 6.10 19.52
CA GLU A 174 -1.96 7.22 19.94
C GLU A 174 -3.38 7.17 19.31
N ILE A 175 -3.58 6.40 18.23
CA ILE A 175 -4.84 6.37 17.46
C ILE A 175 -5.35 4.95 17.29
N TYR A 176 -4.43 3.98 17.18
CA TYR A 176 -4.74 2.60 16.82
C TYR A 176 -4.29 1.64 17.91
N LYS A 177 -4.98 0.53 18.00
CA LYS A 177 -4.42 -0.68 18.60
C LYS A 177 -3.42 -1.26 17.60
N VAL A 178 -2.14 -1.24 17.97
CA VAL A 178 -1.02 -1.61 17.07
C VAL A 178 -0.49 -3.00 17.41
N GLU A 179 -0.35 -3.84 16.41
CA GLU A 179 0.27 -5.16 16.49
C GLU A 179 1.40 -5.27 15.46
N VAL A 180 2.56 -5.75 15.90
CA VAL A 180 3.65 -6.10 14.97
C VAL A 180 3.51 -7.57 14.60
N LEU A 181 3.00 -7.85 13.41
CA LEU A 181 2.76 -9.22 12.93
C LEU A 181 4.08 -9.99 12.71
N ASN A 182 5.09 -9.31 12.15
CA ASN A 182 6.40 -9.94 11.92
C ASN A 182 7.53 -8.91 11.78
N LYS A 183 8.77 -9.40 11.97
CA LYS A 183 10.02 -8.65 11.79
C LYS A 183 11.00 -9.49 10.99
N ILE A 184 11.22 -9.16 9.73
CA ILE A 184 12.07 -9.91 8.80
C ILE A 184 13.12 -9.00 8.19
N LYS A 185 14.41 -9.30 8.42
CA LYS A 185 15.56 -8.57 7.85
C LYS A 185 15.44 -7.04 8.01
N GLY A 186 14.97 -6.59 9.18
CA GLY A 186 14.79 -5.17 9.48
C GLY A 186 13.48 -4.56 8.99
N PHE A 187 12.63 -5.28 8.28
CA PHE A 187 11.27 -4.86 7.95
C PHE A 187 10.29 -5.27 9.04
N PHE A 188 9.38 -4.39 9.37
CA PHE A 188 8.28 -4.59 10.30
C PHE A 188 6.99 -4.62 9.50
N VAL A 189 6.19 -5.67 9.67
CA VAL A 189 4.81 -5.73 9.20
C VAL A 189 3.92 -5.36 10.38
N ILE A 190 3.17 -4.29 10.23
CA ILE A 190 2.39 -3.67 11.30
C ILE A 190 0.92 -3.74 10.92
N LYS A 191 0.09 -4.19 11.85
CA LYS A 191 -1.37 -4.15 11.81
C LYS A 191 -1.85 -3.07 12.76
N CYS A 192 -2.79 -2.24 12.30
CA CYS A 192 -3.41 -1.19 13.08
C CYS A 192 -4.93 -1.32 12.97
N GLU A 193 -5.62 -1.44 14.10
CA GLU A 193 -7.09 -1.42 14.23
C GLU A 193 -7.50 -0.14 14.94
N LEU A 194 -8.63 0.48 14.56
CA LEU A 194 -9.11 1.67 15.26
C LEU A 194 -9.36 1.36 16.73
N ASP A 195 -8.80 2.15 17.62
CA ASP A 195 -9.13 2.08 19.04
C ASP A 195 -10.27 3.04 19.36
N TRP A 196 -11.48 2.51 19.44
CA TRP A 196 -12.70 3.28 19.68
C TRP A 196 -12.71 4.01 21.02
N LEU A 197 -12.02 3.52 22.04
CA LEU A 197 -11.90 4.18 23.33
C LEU A 197 -11.05 5.46 23.20
N ILE A 198 -9.98 5.39 22.41
CA ILE A 198 -9.14 6.55 22.10
C ILE A 198 -9.88 7.52 21.16
N ALA A 199 -10.56 7.01 20.12
CA ALA A 199 -11.27 7.84 19.16
C ALA A 199 -12.42 8.65 19.81
N GLN A 200 -13.16 8.07 20.75
CA GLN A 200 -14.21 8.78 21.49
C GLN A 200 -13.65 9.86 22.42
N SER A 201 -12.49 9.65 23.01
CA SER A 201 -11.87 10.66 23.89
C SER A 201 -11.41 11.92 23.15
N MET A 202 -11.10 11.81 21.84
CA MET A 202 -10.70 12.93 21.00
C MET A 202 -11.89 13.75 20.46
N LEU A 203 -13.12 13.22 20.49
CA LEU A 203 -14.34 13.93 20.06
C LEU A 203 -14.96 14.81 21.16
N ILE A 204 -14.46 14.73 22.40
CA ILE A 204 -15.01 15.42 23.58
C ILE A 204 -14.18 16.69 23.94
N ILE A 205 -13.16 17.01 23.18
CA ILE A 205 -12.35 18.22 23.30
C ILE A 205 -12.63 19.16 22.11
#